data_9716ed47b6efbb3ff49c2f6e60bd576d
#
_entry.id   9716ed47b6efbb3ff49c2f6e60bd576d
#
_cell.length_a   1.000
_cell.length_b   1.000
_cell.length_c   1.000
_cell.angle_alpha   90.00
_cell.angle_beta   90.00
_cell.angle_gamma   90.00
#
_symmetry.space_group_name_H-M   'P 1'
#
loop_
_entity.id
_entity.type
_entity.pdbx_description
1 polymer ?
#
loop_
_entity_poly.entity_id
_entity_poly.type
_entity_poly.pdbx_seq_one_letter_code
_entity_poly.pdbx_strand_id
1 'polypeptide(L)'
;MVDAIRRKLLKAGAAAAAMAAATPSVLAQQGGNAAGGRFYQKGNVRIRYEETGSGFPLLLIAGGGLNGSTIEGIRGGNPFNAIDAFKDQFRIVYADLRNAAGQSSGPLEVDRPWDSYTDDHIGLMDHLGIDKFMVLGFCIAGPFIWNLVKRAPNRVVAAVPAQPVGFRPELPNSLYESQTTGWAAELVKRRTDITAAMADQFLTKMFRNNPDFVFTVTRDFVKSCQTPVLVLPDDTAGHSLKVAIESAMLAPKGQLSMYPWKDTPDKIPLAVRHIRSFLLSNRPA
;
A
#
# COMPACT_ATOMS: atom_id res chain seq x y z
N MET A 1 29.25 72.06 -10.13
CA MET A 1 29.50 71.28 -8.92
C MET A 1 28.31 70.38 -8.53
N VAL A 2 27.25 70.29 -9.32
CA VAL A 2 26.01 69.51 -9.04
C VAL A 2 26.03 68.17 -9.79
N ASP A 3 26.81 68.02 -10.83
CA ASP A 3 26.78 66.82 -11.70
C ASP A 3 27.66 65.63 -11.17
N ALA A 4 28.63 65.92 -10.29
CA ALA A 4 29.51 64.89 -9.74
C ALA A 4 28.82 64.13 -8.58
N ILE A 5 27.86 64.75 -7.92
CA ILE A 5 27.14 64.12 -6.81
C ILE A 5 26.05 63.19 -7.33
N ARG A 6 25.42 63.52 -8.46
CA ARG A 6 24.40 62.67 -9.11
C ARG A 6 24.98 61.35 -9.66
N ARG A 7 26.23 61.40 -10.14
CA ARG A 7 26.89 60.18 -10.62
C ARG A 7 27.39 59.23 -9.53
N LYS A 8 27.59 59.73 -8.32
CA LYS A 8 27.98 58.86 -7.14
C LYS A 8 26.74 58.17 -6.49
N LEU A 9 25.56 58.82 -6.57
CA LEU A 9 24.32 58.21 -6.01
C LEU A 9 23.70 57.14 -6.91
N LEU A 10 24.01 57.18 -8.22
CA LEU A 10 23.57 56.11 -9.14
C LEU A 10 24.42 54.85 -9.19
N LYS A 11 25.61 54.87 -8.55
CA LYS A 11 26.49 53.69 -8.40
C LYS A 11 26.34 52.95 -7.07
N ALA A 12 25.63 53.51 -6.09
CA ALA A 12 25.40 52.88 -4.80
C ALA A 12 24.04 52.18 -4.67
N GLY A 13 23.16 52.26 -5.71
CA GLY A 13 21.82 51.66 -5.72
C GLY A 13 21.70 50.32 -6.42
N ALA A 14 22.80 49.72 -6.93
CA ALA A 14 22.77 48.48 -7.70
C ALA A 14 23.33 47.25 -6.97
N ALA A 15 23.55 47.32 -5.66
CA ALA A 15 24.14 46.21 -4.87
C ALA A 15 23.23 45.70 -3.74
N ALA A 16 21.94 46.05 -3.70
CA ALA A 16 21.05 45.67 -2.62
C ALA A 16 19.70 45.05 -3.10
N ALA A 17 19.70 44.31 -4.21
CA ALA A 17 18.51 43.63 -4.71
C ALA A 17 18.87 42.24 -5.29
N ALA A 18 19.55 41.40 -4.51
CA ALA A 18 19.78 39.98 -4.86
C ALA A 18 19.84 39.11 -3.59
N MET A 19 18.90 39.30 -2.66
CA MET A 19 18.51 38.29 -1.69
C MET A 19 17.02 38.04 -1.87
N ALA A 20 16.63 37.57 -3.06
CA ALA A 20 15.35 36.93 -3.26
C ALA A 20 15.46 35.49 -2.81
N ALA A 21 14.59 35.11 -1.91
CA ALA A 21 14.40 33.81 -1.33
C ALA A 21 14.68 32.67 -2.30
N ALA A 22 15.72 31.89 -2.03
CA ALA A 22 15.84 30.54 -2.54
C ALA A 22 14.80 29.71 -1.82
N THR A 23 13.63 29.54 -2.41
CA THR A 23 12.78 28.40 -2.10
C THR A 23 13.60 27.15 -2.39
N PRO A 24 13.69 26.17 -1.48
CA PRO A 24 14.29 24.91 -1.81
C PRO A 24 13.39 24.26 -2.88
N SER A 25 13.79 24.32 -4.12
CA SER A 25 13.30 23.44 -5.16
C SER A 25 13.69 22.03 -4.69
N VAL A 26 12.69 21.29 -4.24
CA VAL A 26 12.79 19.84 -4.13
C VAL A 26 13.00 19.35 -5.56
N LEU A 27 14.27 19.24 -5.97
CA LEU A 27 14.67 18.49 -7.14
C LEU A 27 14.18 17.05 -6.88
N ALA A 28 13.03 16.71 -7.45
CA ALA A 28 12.69 15.33 -7.69
C ALA A 28 13.87 14.74 -8.47
N GLN A 29 14.73 13.99 -7.79
CA GLN A 29 15.75 13.19 -8.43
C GLN A 29 15.01 12.25 -9.39
N GLN A 30 15.02 12.61 -10.68
CA GLN A 30 14.74 11.68 -11.75
C GLN A 30 15.84 10.61 -11.68
N GLY A 31 15.59 9.57 -10.88
CA GLY A 31 16.42 8.40 -10.82
C GLY A 31 16.37 7.70 -12.17
N GLY A 32 17.45 7.82 -12.93
CA GLY A 32 17.66 7.03 -14.12
C GLY A 32 17.46 5.55 -13.83
N ASN A 33 17.05 4.78 -14.83
CA ASN A 33 16.96 3.31 -14.85
C ASN A 33 18.35 2.70 -14.59
N ALA A 34 18.79 2.72 -13.34
CA ALA A 34 19.88 1.87 -12.90
C ALA A 34 19.29 0.48 -12.61
N ALA A 35 20.00 -0.58 -12.95
CA ALA A 35 19.65 -1.98 -12.75
C ALA A 35 19.39 -2.40 -11.28
N GLY A 36 19.07 -1.46 -10.39
CA GLY A 36 18.92 -1.61 -8.94
C GLY A 36 17.56 -1.24 -8.34
N GLY A 37 16.54 -0.88 -9.15
CA GLY A 37 15.22 -0.46 -8.63
C GLY A 37 15.24 0.91 -7.95
N ARG A 38 14.05 1.52 -7.78
CA ARG A 38 13.86 2.75 -7.01
C ARG A 38 13.59 2.42 -5.55
N PHE A 39 14.03 3.28 -4.64
CA PHE A 39 13.85 3.08 -3.20
C PHE A 39 13.30 4.33 -2.54
N TYR A 40 12.26 4.15 -1.74
CA TYR A 40 11.86 5.06 -0.68
C TYR A 40 12.65 4.73 0.58
N GLN A 41 13.22 5.73 1.23
CA GLN A 41 13.99 5.54 2.44
C GLN A 41 13.58 6.55 3.52
N LYS A 42 13.35 6.05 4.74
CA LYS A 42 13.06 6.86 5.93
C LYS A 42 13.71 6.22 7.14
N GLY A 43 14.76 6.85 7.65
CA GLY A 43 15.58 6.26 8.71
C GLY A 43 16.12 4.89 8.30
N ASN A 44 15.84 3.87 9.09
CA ASN A 44 16.26 2.49 8.82
C ASN A 44 15.29 1.69 7.93
N VAL A 45 14.22 2.32 7.45
CA VAL A 45 13.28 1.72 6.51
C VAL A 45 13.73 2.01 5.08
N ARG A 46 13.79 0.97 4.26
CA ARG A 46 14.12 1.05 2.83
C ARG A 46 13.15 0.18 2.06
N ILE A 47 12.30 0.81 1.23
CA ILE A 47 11.25 0.16 0.46
C ILE A 47 11.56 0.25 -1.03
N ARG A 48 11.77 -0.90 -1.67
CA ARG A 48 11.86 -0.99 -3.12
C ARG A 48 10.48 -0.79 -3.72
N TYR A 49 10.37 0.11 -4.69
CA TYR A 49 9.14 0.37 -5.39
C TYR A 49 9.36 0.54 -6.90
N GLU A 50 8.28 0.40 -7.61
CA GLU A 50 8.20 0.71 -9.03
C GLU A 50 6.89 1.43 -9.32
N GLU A 51 6.85 2.13 -10.45
CA GLU A 51 5.66 2.77 -10.96
C GLU A 51 5.58 2.67 -12.48
N THR A 52 4.37 2.60 -12.99
CA THR A 52 4.10 2.53 -14.42
C THR A 52 2.72 3.12 -14.74
N GLY A 53 2.48 3.42 -16.01
CA GLY A 53 1.23 4.02 -16.45
C GLY A 53 1.13 5.50 -16.13
N SER A 54 -0.04 6.07 -16.37
CA SER A 54 -0.34 7.49 -16.15
C SER A 54 -1.80 7.66 -15.73
N GLY A 55 -2.14 8.82 -15.17
CA GLY A 55 -3.49 9.11 -14.67
C GLY A 55 -3.57 9.12 -13.15
N PHE A 56 -4.77 8.85 -12.60
CA PHE A 56 -4.98 8.90 -11.16
C PHE A 56 -4.19 7.79 -10.45
N PRO A 57 -3.54 8.06 -9.30
CA PRO A 57 -2.69 7.09 -8.62
C PRO A 57 -3.47 5.88 -8.09
N LEU A 58 -2.93 4.68 -8.35
CA LEU A 58 -3.41 3.40 -7.84
C LEU A 58 -2.26 2.67 -7.14
N LEU A 59 -2.35 2.53 -5.83
CA LEU A 59 -1.44 1.69 -5.05
C LEU A 59 -1.85 0.22 -5.21
N LEU A 60 -0.93 -0.63 -5.69
CA LEU A 60 -1.10 -2.08 -5.71
C LEU A 60 -0.33 -2.74 -4.57
N ILE A 61 -1.02 -3.58 -3.79
CA ILE A 61 -0.42 -4.37 -2.73
C ILE A 61 -0.54 -5.85 -3.09
N ALA A 62 0.60 -6.53 -3.20
CA ALA A 62 0.65 -7.94 -3.58
C ALA A 62 0.02 -8.84 -2.51
N GLY A 63 -0.42 -10.00 -2.94
CA GLY A 63 -0.75 -11.14 -2.08
C GLY A 63 0.46 -12.00 -1.74
N GLY A 64 0.21 -13.23 -1.26
CA GLY A 64 1.26 -14.21 -0.96
C GLY A 64 1.79 -14.12 0.47
N GLY A 65 0.99 -13.62 1.41
CA GLY A 65 1.40 -13.41 2.80
C GLY A 65 2.50 -12.37 2.92
N LEU A 66 3.17 -12.33 4.08
CA LEU A 66 4.23 -11.35 4.34
C LEU A 66 5.50 -11.61 3.49
N ASN A 67 5.74 -12.86 3.10
CA ASN A 67 6.94 -13.20 2.32
C ASN A 67 6.77 -12.94 0.82
N GLY A 68 5.60 -13.29 0.28
CA GLY A 68 5.30 -13.18 -1.15
C GLY A 68 4.84 -11.81 -1.61
N SER A 69 4.56 -10.88 -0.69
CA SER A 69 4.11 -9.53 -1.04
C SER A 69 5.26 -8.68 -1.58
N THR A 70 5.62 -8.95 -2.82
CA THR A 70 6.76 -8.35 -3.53
C THR A 70 6.34 -7.85 -4.91
N ILE A 71 7.20 -7.04 -5.52
CA ILE A 71 7.07 -6.61 -6.91
C ILE A 71 6.96 -7.81 -7.86
N GLU A 72 7.80 -8.82 -7.64
CA GLU A 72 7.76 -10.05 -8.43
C GLU A 72 6.46 -10.85 -8.20
N GLY A 73 5.91 -10.80 -6.99
CA GLY A 73 4.59 -11.37 -6.69
C GLY A 73 3.46 -10.71 -7.48
N ILE A 74 3.50 -9.38 -7.65
CA ILE A 74 2.54 -8.65 -8.51
C ILE A 74 2.73 -9.03 -9.98
N ARG A 75 3.97 -9.07 -10.46
CA ARG A 75 4.30 -9.43 -11.84
C ARG A 75 3.94 -10.88 -12.17
N GLY A 76 4.03 -11.78 -11.19
CA GLY A 76 3.60 -13.16 -11.32
C GLY A 76 2.12 -13.34 -11.66
N GLY A 77 1.31 -12.31 -11.47
CA GLY A 77 -0.04 -12.22 -12.02
C GLY A 77 -1.08 -13.14 -11.38
N ASN A 78 -0.94 -13.48 -10.11
CA ASN A 78 -1.91 -14.32 -9.42
C ASN A 78 -2.84 -13.48 -8.51
N PRO A 79 -4.17 -13.49 -8.71
CA PRO A 79 -4.96 -14.28 -9.67
C PRO A 79 -4.98 -13.71 -11.10
N PHE A 80 -4.54 -12.47 -11.31
CA PHE A 80 -4.34 -11.83 -12.60
C PHE A 80 -3.25 -10.75 -12.51
N ASN A 81 -2.67 -10.38 -13.65
CA ASN A 81 -1.69 -9.30 -13.70
C ASN A 81 -2.38 -7.93 -13.59
N ALA A 82 -2.42 -7.38 -12.38
CA ALA A 82 -3.06 -6.10 -12.11
C ALA A 82 -2.34 -4.91 -12.77
N ILE A 83 -1.04 -5.00 -13.02
CA ILE A 83 -0.28 -3.97 -13.72
C ILE A 83 -0.81 -3.85 -15.15
N ASP A 84 -0.82 -4.94 -15.89
CA ASP A 84 -1.30 -4.95 -17.29
C ASP A 84 -2.78 -4.62 -17.40
N ALA A 85 -3.57 -5.01 -16.39
CA ALA A 85 -4.99 -4.72 -16.37
C ALA A 85 -5.32 -3.22 -16.23
N PHE A 86 -4.47 -2.43 -15.58
CA PHE A 86 -4.83 -1.06 -15.15
C PHE A 86 -3.86 0.04 -15.58
N LYS A 87 -2.65 -0.25 -16.08
CA LYS A 87 -1.62 0.74 -16.45
C LYS A 87 -2.04 1.77 -17.50
N ASP A 88 -3.03 1.44 -18.34
CA ASP A 88 -3.51 2.34 -19.39
C ASP A 88 -4.45 3.44 -18.85
N GLN A 89 -4.98 3.30 -17.62
CA GLN A 89 -5.92 4.25 -17.01
C GLN A 89 -5.42 4.85 -15.70
N PHE A 90 -4.39 4.24 -15.07
CA PHE A 90 -3.90 4.62 -13.76
C PHE A 90 -2.38 4.73 -13.71
N ARG A 91 -1.86 5.68 -12.94
CA ARG A 91 -0.47 5.67 -12.49
C ARG A 91 -0.37 4.64 -11.38
N ILE A 92 0.17 3.49 -11.69
CA ILE A 92 0.28 2.36 -10.77
C ILE A 92 1.58 2.48 -9.97
N VAL A 93 1.46 2.42 -8.64
CA VAL A 93 2.58 2.36 -7.68
C VAL A 93 2.53 1.01 -6.99
N TYR A 94 3.65 0.30 -6.95
CA TYR A 94 3.74 -1.01 -6.29
C TYR A 94 5.11 -1.21 -5.67
N ALA A 95 5.17 -1.97 -4.60
CA ALA A 95 6.38 -2.11 -3.80
C ALA A 95 6.51 -3.51 -3.19
N ASP A 96 7.74 -3.87 -2.80
CA ASP A 96 7.95 -4.97 -1.87
C ASP A 96 7.50 -4.55 -0.47
N LEU A 97 6.79 -5.40 0.27
CA LEU A 97 6.60 -5.18 1.70
C LEU A 97 7.93 -5.19 2.44
N ARG A 98 8.01 -4.43 3.53
CA ARG A 98 9.14 -4.47 4.46
C ARG A 98 9.41 -5.91 4.90
N ASN A 99 10.65 -6.36 4.78
CA ASN A 99 11.09 -7.70 5.20
C ASN A 99 10.39 -8.89 4.48
N ALA A 100 9.75 -8.66 3.34
CA ALA A 100 9.33 -9.72 2.42
C ALA A 100 10.52 -10.39 1.71
N ALA A 101 10.27 -11.35 0.84
CA ALA A 101 11.33 -12.00 0.04
C ALA A 101 12.00 -11.07 -0.99
N GLY A 102 11.51 -9.84 -1.15
CA GLY A 102 12.06 -8.83 -2.06
C GLY A 102 13.28 -8.09 -1.51
N GLN A 103 13.44 -6.83 -1.95
CA GLN A 103 14.58 -5.99 -1.58
C GLN A 103 14.25 -4.91 -0.54
N SER A 104 13.05 -4.94 0.04
CA SER A 104 12.65 -4.01 1.10
C SER A 104 13.08 -4.51 2.47
N SER A 105 13.56 -3.61 3.30
CA SER A 105 14.03 -3.93 4.65
C SER A 105 13.70 -2.81 5.64
N GLY A 106 13.69 -3.16 6.92
CA GLY A 106 13.50 -2.21 8.01
C GLY A 106 13.42 -2.89 9.36
N PRO A 107 13.25 -2.13 10.43
CA PRO A 107 13.04 -2.69 11.76
C PRO A 107 11.79 -3.56 11.82
N LEU A 108 11.82 -4.60 12.65
CA LEU A 108 10.66 -5.38 13.00
C LEU A 108 9.95 -4.71 14.18
N GLU A 109 8.91 -3.93 13.89
CA GLU A 109 8.17 -3.17 14.90
C GLU A 109 7.13 -4.04 15.59
N VAL A 110 7.57 -4.84 16.56
CA VAL A 110 6.76 -5.86 17.25
C VAL A 110 5.49 -5.26 17.87
N ASP A 111 5.55 -4.04 18.40
CA ASP A 111 4.41 -3.44 19.10
C ASP A 111 3.33 -2.87 18.18
N ARG A 112 3.66 -2.64 16.90
CA ARG A 112 2.74 -2.03 15.92
C ARG A 112 2.83 -2.67 14.54
N PRO A 113 2.67 -4.00 14.45
CA PRO A 113 2.98 -4.74 13.23
C PRO A 113 2.16 -4.28 12.01
N TRP A 114 0.85 -4.07 12.15
CA TRP A 114 0.01 -3.59 11.07
C TRP A 114 0.29 -2.13 10.70
N ASP A 115 0.53 -1.28 11.70
CA ASP A 115 0.78 0.15 11.51
C ASP A 115 2.11 0.42 10.83
N SER A 116 3.15 -0.38 11.11
CA SER A 116 4.45 -0.22 10.48
C SER A 116 4.40 -0.36 8.95
N TYR A 117 3.62 -1.32 8.45
CA TYR A 117 3.38 -1.47 7.01
C TYR A 117 2.52 -0.33 6.44
N THR A 118 1.54 0.14 7.21
CA THR A 118 0.72 1.29 6.78
C THR A 118 1.55 2.56 6.69
N ASP A 119 2.50 2.77 7.63
CA ASP A 119 3.47 3.87 7.57
C ASP A 119 4.34 3.81 6.30
N ASP A 120 4.73 2.61 5.89
CA ASP A 120 5.50 2.42 4.65
C ASP A 120 4.67 2.80 3.42
N HIS A 121 3.42 2.34 3.34
CA HIS A 121 2.53 2.68 2.23
C HIS A 121 2.27 4.18 2.15
N ILE A 122 1.94 4.83 3.27
CA ILE A 122 1.71 6.27 3.33
C ILE A 122 2.99 7.04 3.00
N GLY A 123 4.12 6.65 3.60
CA GLY A 123 5.41 7.27 3.38
C GLY A 123 5.90 7.16 1.94
N LEU A 124 5.63 6.03 1.26
CA LEU A 124 5.91 5.89 -0.17
C LEU A 124 5.07 6.86 -1.01
N MET A 125 3.78 7.01 -0.70
CA MET A 125 2.92 7.96 -1.42
C MET A 125 3.37 9.40 -1.18
N ASP A 126 3.80 9.75 0.04
CA ASP A 126 4.39 11.05 0.37
C ASP A 126 5.68 11.31 -0.42
N HIS A 127 6.57 10.30 -0.48
CA HIS A 127 7.82 10.37 -1.25
C HIS A 127 7.59 10.64 -2.74
N LEU A 128 6.47 10.14 -3.28
CA LEU A 128 6.08 10.34 -4.68
C LEU A 128 5.25 11.60 -4.92
N GLY A 129 4.99 12.41 -3.88
CA GLY A 129 4.15 13.60 -3.96
C GLY A 129 2.68 13.29 -4.25
N ILE A 130 2.20 12.10 -3.87
CA ILE A 130 0.84 11.64 -4.12
C ILE A 130 -0.02 11.91 -2.87
N ASP A 131 -0.89 12.90 -2.93
CA ASP A 131 -1.81 13.24 -1.84
C ASP A 131 -2.99 12.28 -1.78
N LYS A 132 -3.69 12.05 -2.90
CA LYS A 132 -4.86 11.17 -2.99
C LYS A 132 -4.59 10.01 -3.93
N PHE A 133 -5.06 8.83 -3.54
CA PHE A 133 -4.86 7.62 -4.31
C PHE A 133 -5.99 6.61 -4.09
N MET A 134 -6.11 5.68 -4.99
CA MET A 134 -6.89 4.46 -4.84
C MET A 134 -5.98 3.31 -4.43
N VAL A 135 -6.55 2.25 -3.85
CA VAL A 135 -5.78 1.06 -3.49
C VAL A 135 -6.49 -0.21 -3.95
N LEU A 136 -5.73 -1.11 -4.56
CA LEU A 136 -6.12 -2.48 -4.89
C LEU A 136 -5.09 -3.43 -4.29
N GLY A 137 -5.54 -4.48 -3.64
CA GLY A 137 -4.61 -5.47 -3.12
C GLY A 137 -5.25 -6.83 -2.90
N PHE A 138 -4.39 -7.84 -2.82
CA PHE A 138 -4.78 -9.23 -2.78
C PHE A 138 -4.44 -9.89 -1.45
N CYS A 139 -5.28 -10.80 -0.96
CA CYS A 139 -4.99 -11.68 0.18
C CYS A 139 -4.64 -10.87 1.45
N ILE A 140 -3.38 -10.92 1.91
CA ILE A 140 -2.87 -10.19 3.08
C ILE A 140 -3.04 -8.67 2.95
N ALA A 141 -3.20 -8.16 1.73
CA ALA A 141 -3.47 -6.74 1.51
C ALA A 141 -4.83 -6.28 2.08
N GLY A 142 -5.78 -7.17 2.30
CA GLY A 142 -7.09 -6.82 2.86
C GLY A 142 -6.99 -6.03 4.18
N PRO A 143 -6.38 -6.57 5.23
CA PRO A 143 -6.11 -5.85 6.49
C PRO A 143 -5.27 -4.57 6.30
N PHE A 144 -4.27 -4.56 5.42
CA PHE A 144 -3.50 -3.34 5.12
C PHE A 144 -4.37 -2.25 4.51
N ILE A 145 -5.25 -2.59 3.57
CA ILE A 145 -6.20 -1.67 2.94
C ILE A 145 -7.14 -1.07 4.00
N TRP A 146 -7.73 -1.89 4.87
CA TRP A 146 -8.59 -1.39 5.92
C TRP A 146 -7.85 -0.47 6.90
N ASN A 147 -6.59 -0.79 7.23
CA ASN A 147 -5.77 0.08 8.07
C ASN A 147 -5.39 1.40 7.36
N LEU A 148 -5.13 1.37 6.05
CA LEU A 148 -4.92 2.56 5.24
C LEU A 148 -6.16 3.47 5.24
N VAL A 149 -7.34 2.91 5.00
CA VAL A 149 -8.61 3.64 5.02
C VAL A 149 -8.86 4.27 6.39
N LYS A 150 -8.54 3.56 7.48
CA LYS A 150 -8.67 4.07 8.85
C LYS A 150 -7.70 5.22 9.13
N ARG A 151 -6.45 5.10 8.70
CA ARG A 151 -5.38 6.05 9.08
C ARG A 151 -5.22 7.21 8.11
N ALA A 152 -5.68 7.05 6.86
CA ALA A 152 -5.61 8.05 5.82
C ALA A 152 -6.96 8.24 5.10
N PRO A 153 -8.09 8.48 5.83
CA PRO A 153 -9.44 8.48 5.25
C PRO A 153 -9.65 9.57 4.19
N ASN A 154 -8.91 10.68 4.27
CA ASN A 154 -9.00 11.77 3.30
C ASN A 154 -8.12 11.56 2.07
N ARG A 155 -7.27 10.55 2.08
CA ARG A 155 -6.32 10.24 1.01
C ARG A 155 -6.74 9.02 0.17
N VAL A 156 -7.31 7.99 0.80
CA VAL A 156 -7.80 6.80 0.10
C VAL A 156 -9.19 7.06 -0.44
N VAL A 157 -9.29 7.33 -1.74
CA VAL A 157 -10.56 7.73 -2.39
C VAL A 157 -11.42 6.55 -2.81
N ALA A 158 -10.84 5.37 -3.02
CA ALA A 158 -11.55 4.10 -3.24
C ALA A 158 -10.61 2.94 -2.91
N ALA A 159 -11.18 1.82 -2.45
CA ALA A 159 -10.42 0.65 -2.01
C ALA A 159 -11.00 -0.65 -2.57
N VAL A 160 -10.10 -1.56 -3.00
CA VAL A 160 -10.49 -2.87 -3.56
C VAL A 160 -9.69 -3.98 -2.86
N PRO A 161 -10.16 -4.51 -1.71
CA PRO A 161 -9.63 -5.74 -1.15
C PRO A 161 -10.13 -6.95 -1.94
N ALA A 162 -9.24 -7.56 -2.73
CA ALA A 162 -9.52 -8.78 -3.48
C ALA A 162 -9.05 -10.00 -2.70
N GLN A 163 -9.92 -11.01 -2.55
CA GLN A 163 -9.68 -12.21 -1.75
C GLN A 163 -9.04 -11.90 -0.37
N PRO A 164 -9.62 -10.97 0.42
CA PRO A 164 -8.95 -10.51 1.63
C PRO A 164 -8.81 -11.62 2.65
N VAL A 165 -7.68 -11.64 3.37
CA VAL A 165 -7.59 -12.45 4.58
C VAL A 165 -8.55 -11.91 5.64
N GLY A 166 -9.10 -12.82 6.45
CA GLY A 166 -10.00 -12.51 7.55
C GLY A 166 -9.97 -13.60 8.60
N PHE A 167 -10.35 -13.27 9.82
CA PHE A 167 -10.38 -14.23 10.90
C PHE A 167 -11.42 -15.34 10.66
N ARG A 168 -11.00 -16.57 10.90
CA ARG A 168 -11.86 -17.77 10.84
C ARG A 168 -11.85 -18.44 12.21
N PRO A 169 -12.95 -18.41 12.96
CA PRO A 169 -13.04 -19.08 14.24
C PRO A 169 -12.77 -20.60 14.18
N GLU A 170 -13.08 -21.23 13.03
CA GLU A 170 -12.85 -22.65 12.77
C GLU A 170 -11.37 -22.99 12.53
N LEU A 171 -10.57 -22.01 12.12
CA LEU A 171 -9.15 -22.13 11.81
C LEU A 171 -8.35 -20.96 12.44
N PRO A 172 -8.42 -20.77 13.77
CA PRO A 172 -7.99 -19.53 14.41
C PRO A 172 -6.49 -19.23 14.28
N ASN A 173 -5.68 -20.25 14.04
CA ASN A 173 -4.24 -20.15 13.92
C ASN A 173 -3.70 -20.22 12.48
N SER A 174 -4.56 -20.45 11.48
CA SER A 174 -4.11 -20.76 10.11
C SER A 174 -3.16 -19.70 9.53
N LEU A 175 -3.46 -18.41 9.71
CA LEU A 175 -2.62 -17.32 9.24
C LEU A 175 -1.31 -17.22 10.03
N TYR A 176 -1.37 -17.32 11.36
CA TYR A 176 -0.18 -17.32 12.21
C TYR A 176 0.77 -18.47 11.82
N GLU A 177 0.27 -19.69 11.72
CA GLU A 177 1.06 -20.89 11.39
C GLU A 177 1.68 -20.79 9.99
N SER A 178 0.89 -20.35 9.01
CA SER A 178 1.37 -20.12 7.64
C SER A 178 2.50 -19.10 7.59
N GLN A 179 2.39 -17.98 8.33
CA GLN A 179 3.43 -16.97 8.33
C GLN A 179 4.65 -17.38 9.17
N THR A 180 4.46 -18.19 10.21
CA THR A 180 5.56 -18.75 11.01
C THR A 180 6.43 -19.66 10.18
N THR A 181 5.82 -20.61 9.45
CA THR A 181 6.54 -21.59 8.61
C THR A 181 7.07 -20.98 7.31
N GLY A 182 6.40 -19.98 6.76
CA GLY A 182 6.81 -19.31 5.52
C GLY A 182 7.71 -18.10 5.79
N TRP A 183 7.12 -16.99 6.21
CA TRP A 183 7.82 -15.71 6.31
C TRP A 183 8.85 -15.67 7.44
N ALA A 184 8.48 -16.04 8.68
CA ALA A 184 9.38 -15.93 9.82
C ALA A 184 10.58 -16.84 9.66
N ALA A 185 10.39 -18.09 9.22
CA ALA A 185 11.46 -19.04 9.00
C ALA A 185 12.50 -18.54 7.97
N GLU A 186 12.04 -17.87 6.91
CA GLU A 186 12.92 -17.28 5.89
C GLU A 186 13.54 -15.96 6.35
N LEU A 187 12.82 -15.15 7.11
CA LEU A 187 13.31 -13.85 7.61
C LEU A 187 14.51 -14.03 8.55
N VAL A 188 14.42 -14.94 9.52
CA VAL A 188 15.51 -15.17 10.48
C VAL A 188 16.76 -15.75 9.84
N LYS A 189 16.66 -16.45 8.70
CA LYS A 189 17.82 -16.90 7.93
C LYS A 189 18.52 -15.73 7.22
N ARG A 190 17.77 -14.70 6.81
CA ARG A 190 18.29 -13.55 6.05
C ARG A 190 18.76 -12.39 6.93
N ARG A 191 18.23 -12.29 8.15
CA ARG A 191 18.38 -11.15 9.04
C ARG A 191 18.90 -11.60 10.40
N THR A 192 20.21 -11.50 10.60
CA THR A 192 20.89 -11.90 11.84
C THR A 192 20.52 -11.03 13.05
N ASP A 193 19.96 -9.85 12.83
CA ASP A 193 19.45 -8.92 13.85
C ASP A 193 18.01 -9.23 14.28
N ILE A 194 17.32 -10.17 13.62
CA ILE A 194 15.95 -10.60 13.94
C ILE A 194 15.99 -12.05 14.45
N THR A 195 15.57 -12.24 15.69
CA THR A 195 15.50 -13.57 16.28
C THR A 195 14.17 -14.24 15.98
N ALA A 196 14.13 -15.58 16.11
CA ALA A 196 12.87 -16.34 16.01
C ALA A 196 11.83 -15.86 17.04
N ALA A 197 12.26 -15.51 18.24
CA ALA A 197 11.37 -14.97 19.30
C ALA A 197 10.77 -13.61 18.91
N MET A 198 11.54 -12.73 18.28
CA MET A 198 11.02 -11.44 17.78
C MET A 198 9.98 -11.65 16.67
N ALA A 199 10.26 -12.55 15.74
CA ALA A 199 9.33 -12.88 14.66
C ALA A 199 8.04 -13.53 15.19
N ASP A 200 8.13 -14.40 16.18
CA ASP A 200 6.99 -15.00 16.86
C ASP A 200 6.12 -13.96 17.58
N GLN A 201 6.75 -13.07 18.36
CA GLN A 201 6.02 -11.97 19.02
C GLN A 201 5.32 -11.05 18.02
N PHE A 202 5.98 -10.72 16.89
CA PHE A 202 5.39 -9.92 15.83
C PHE A 202 4.14 -10.59 15.24
N LEU A 203 4.23 -11.87 14.87
CA LEU A 203 3.09 -12.62 14.32
C LEU A 203 1.98 -12.84 15.35
N THR A 204 2.33 -13.06 16.62
CA THR A 204 1.37 -13.14 17.72
C THR A 204 0.58 -11.84 17.85
N LYS A 205 1.26 -10.69 17.82
CA LYS A 205 0.59 -9.37 17.81
C LYS A 205 -0.31 -9.17 16.59
N MET A 206 0.13 -9.63 15.40
CA MET A 206 -0.68 -9.51 14.18
C MET A 206 -1.96 -10.35 14.22
N PHE A 207 -1.87 -11.60 14.62
CA PHE A 207 -2.92 -12.58 14.32
C PHE A 207 -3.60 -13.19 15.58
N ARG A 208 -2.98 -13.11 16.77
CA ARG A 208 -3.46 -13.78 17.97
C ARG A 208 -3.91 -12.85 19.09
N ASN A 209 -3.38 -11.63 19.19
CA ASN A 209 -3.73 -10.74 20.31
C ASN A 209 -5.17 -10.21 20.22
N ASN A 210 -5.65 -9.90 19.01
CA ASN A 210 -7.02 -9.47 18.76
C ASN A 210 -7.54 -10.16 17.49
N PRO A 211 -7.77 -11.50 17.54
CA PRO A 211 -8.16 -12.28 16.39
C PRO A 211 -9.65 -12.08 16.11
N ASP A 212 -9.98 -11.06 15.34
CA ASP A 212 -11.36 -10.80 14.93
C ASP A 212 -11.39 -10.17 13.53
N PHE A 213 -12.47 -10.37 12.82
CA PHE A 213 -12.89 -9.73 11.58
C PHE A 213 -11.76 -9.63 10.55
N VAL A 214 -11.26 -8.40 10.28
CA VAL A 214 -10.16 -8.14 9.35
C VAL A 214 -8.86 -7.74 10.08
N PHE A 215 -8.71 -8.04 11.36
CA PHE A 215 -7.56 -7.80 12.25
C PHE A 215 -7.23 -6.33 12.55
N THR A 216 -7.52 -5.38 11.68
CA THR A 216 -7.02 -3.98 11.77
C THR A 216 -8.07 -2.96 12.10
N VAL A 217 -9.33 -3.28 11.83
CA VAL A 217 -10.47 -2.40 12.11
C VAL A 217 -11.63 -3.18 12.73
N THR A 218 -12.46 -2.46 13.48
CA THR A 218 -13.69 -3.01 14.06
C THR A 218 -14.86 -2.92 13.07
N ARG A 219 -15.90 -3.69 13.29
CA ARG A 219 -17.17 -3.60 12.55
C ARG A 219 -17.78 -2.19 12.62
N ASP A 220 -17.69 -1.54 13.78
CA ASP A 220 -18.24 -0.18 13.95
C ASP A 220 -17.44 0.86 13.14
N PHE A 221 -16.12 0.71 13.03
CA PHE A 221 -15.36 1.51 12.09
C PHE A 221 -15.86 1.33 10.66
N VAL A 222 -16.05 0.08 10.21
CA VAL A 222 -16.50 -0.20 8.83
C VAL A 222 -17.89 0.38 8.57
N LYS A 223 -18.82 0.32 9.52
CA LYS A 223 -20.14 0.96 9.43
C LYS A 223 -20.09 2.49 9.29
N SER A 224 -19.05 3.11 9.81
CA SER A 224 -18.84 4.57 9.71
C SER A 224 -18.01 5.01 8.50
N CYS A 225 -17.38 4.07 7.80
CA CYS A 225 -16.43 4.31 6.74
C CYS A 225 -17.09 4.94 5.51
N GLN A 226 -16.63 6.12 5.08
CA GLN A 226 -17.17 6.81 3.91
C GLN A 226 -16.38 6.54 2.62
N THR A 227 -15.25 5.87 2.70
CA THR A 227 -14.49 5.45 1.51
C THR A 227 -15.28 4.37 0.76
N PRO A 228 -15.52 4.51 -0.55
CA PRO A 228 -16.09 3.44 -1.37
C PRO A 228 -15.18 2.20 -1.35
N VAL A 229 -15.76 1.02 -1.12
CA VAL A 229 -15.03 -0.25 -1.06
C VAL A 229 -15.70 -1.30 -1.94
N LEU A 230 -14.94 -1.91 -2.85
CA LEU A 230 -15.37 -3.08 -3.61
C LEU A 230 -14.62 -4.32 -3.10
N VAL A 231 -15.33 -5.28 -2.53
CA VAL A 231 -14.75 -6.54 -2.03
C VAL A 231 -14.94 -7.65 -3.07
N LEU A 232 -13.85 -8.30 -3.47
CA LEU A 232 -13.91 -9.55 -4.24
C LEU A 232 -13.70 -10.71 -3.26
N PRO A 233 -14.73 -11.48 -2.92
CA PRO A 233 -14.63 -12.52 -1.89
C PRO A 233 -13.90 -13.78 -2.37
N ASP A 234 -13.39 -14.56 -1.42
CA ASP A 234 -12.83 -15.90 -1.66
C ASP A 234 -13.08 -16.77 -0.42
N ASP A 235 -12.96 -18.08 -0.56
CA ASP A 235 -13.13 -19.03 0.54
C ASP A 235 -12.01 -20.07 0.57
N THR A 236 -11.03 -19.82 1.40
CA THR A 236 -9.88 -20.71 1.65
C THR A 236 -9.52 -20.67 3.14
N ALA A 237 -8.54 -21.45 3.57
CA ALA A 237 -8.07 -21.40 4.96
C ALA A 237 -7.62 -19.99 5.41
N GLY A 238 -7.09 -19.16 4.49
CA GLY A 238 -6.67 -17.78 4.77
C GLY A 238 -7.71 -16.72 4.40
N HIS A 239 -8.65 -17.03 3.50
CA HIS A 239 -9.63 -16.09 3.00
C HIS A 239 -11.03 -16.47 3.54
N SER A 240 -11.57 -15.69 4.44
CA SER A 240 -12.89 -15.93 5.01
C SER A 240 -13.98 -15.31 4.14
N LEU A 241 -14.76 -16.14 3.45
CA LEU A 241 -15.92 -15.68 2.66
C LEU A 241 -16.90 -14.88 3.54
N LYS A 242 -17.17 -15.37 4.75
CA LYS A 242 -18.04 -14.69 5.70
C LYS A 242 -17.56 -13.28 6.02
N VAL A 243 -16.28 -13.13 6.36
CA VAL A 243 -15.68 -11.83 6.71
C VAL A 243 -15.63 -10.90 5.50
N ALA A 244 -15.33 -11.43 4.30
CA ALA A 244 -15.33 -10.65 3.08
C ALA A 244 -16.74 -10.08 2.77
N ILE A 245 -17.78 -10.92 2.82
CA ILE A 245 -19.17 -10.49 2.65
C ILE A 245 -19.57 -9.49 3.73
N GLU A 246 -19.28 -9.80 5.01
CA GLU A 246 -19.62 -8.93 6.14
C GLU A 246 -18.98 -7.54 5.98
N SER A 247 -17.72 -7.46 5.58
CA SER A 247 -17.02 -6.18 5.39
C SER A 247 -17.62 -5.33 4.28
N ALA A 248 -18.06 -5.94 3.17
CA ALA A 248 -18.74 -5.24 2.10
C ALA A 248 -20.14 -4.75 2.51
N MET A 249 -20.88 -5.58 3.25
CA MET A 249 -22.26 -5.26 3.65
C MET A 249 -22.34 -4.23 4.77
N LEU A 250 -21.36 -4.15 5.64
CA LEU A 250 -21.28 -3.16 6.71
C LEU A 250 -20.88 -1.77 6.21
N ALA A 251 -20.06 -1.69 5.18
CA ALA A 251 -19.57 -0.42 4.66
C ALA A 251 -20.71 0.35 3.94
N PRO A 252 -21.01 1.61 4.30
CA PRO A 252 -22.11 2.38 3.70
C PRO A 252 -22.02 2.53 2.17
N LYS A 253 -20.79 2.52 1.62
CA LYS A 253 -20.50 2.55 0.19
C LYS A 253 -19.78 1.26 -0.25
N GLY A 254 -20.15 0.15 0.41
CA GLY A 254 -19.61 -1.17 0.11
C GLY A 254 -20.28 -1.79 -1.11
N GLN A 255 -19.49 -2.47 -1.92
CA GLN A 255 -19.94 -3.31 -3.03
C GLN A 255 -19.30 -4.69 -2.91
N LEU A 256 -20.05 -5.72 -3.24
CA LEU A 256 -19.57 -7.09 -3.31
C LEU A 256 -19.49 -7.51 -4.79
N SER A 257 -18.36 -8.04 -5.21
CA SER A 257 -18.21 -8.62 -6.53
C SER A 257 -18.82 -10.02 -6.59
N MET A 258 -18.94 -10.56 -7.80
CA MET A 258 -19.40 -11.94 -8.01
C MET A 258 -18.53 -12.95 -7.22
N TYR A 259 -19.14 -14.06 -6.83
CA TYR A 259 -18.44 -15.21 -6.23
C TYR A 259 -19.00 -16.50 -6.81
N PRO A 260 -18.16 -17.45 -7.19
CA PRO A 260 -16.70 -17.35 -7.35
C PRO A 260 -16.32 -16.52 -8.58
N TRP A 261 -15.20 -15.78 -8.51
CA TRP A 261 -14.77 -14.87 -9.60
C TRP A 261 -13.49 -15.30 -10.31
N LYS A 262 -12.83 -16.36 -9.83
CA LYS A 262 -11.54 -16.86 -10.33
C LYS A 262 -11.47 -18.39 -10.42
N ASP A 263 -12.57 -19.09 -10.24
CA ASP A 263 -12.65 -20.55 -10.32
C ASP A 263 -12.50 -21.06 -11.76
N THR A 264 -12.82 -20.22 -12.75
CA THR A 264 -12.58 -20.47 -14.16
C THR A 264 -11.92 -19.25 -14.82
N PRO A 265 -11.05 -19.44 -15.84
CA PRO A 265 -10.32 -18.35 -16.48
C PRO A 265 -11.20 -17.27 -17.11
N ASP A 266 -12.39 -17.61 -17.58
CA ASP A 266 -13.34 -16.68 -18.21
C ASP A 266 -13.98 -15.71 -17.23
N LYS A 267 -14.01 -16.01 -15.93
CA LYS A 267 -14.56 -15.12 -14.89
C LYS A 267 -13.60 -13.99 -14.50
N ILE A 268 -12.30 -14.22 -14.61
CA ILE A 268 -11.30 -13.21 -14.26
C ILE A 268 -11.49 -11.91 -15.05
N PRO A 269 -11.69 -11.90 -16.39
CA PRO A 269 -11.97 -10.68 -17.13
C PRO A 269 -13.23 -9.94 -16.67
N LEU A 270 -14.26 -10.66 -16.17
CA LEU A 270 -15.47 -10.04 -15.61
C LEU A 270 -15.15 -9.31 -14.32
N ALA A 271 -14.38 -9.93 -13.42
CA ALA A 271 -13.92 -9.32 -12.17
C ALA A 271 -13.03 -8.09 -12.44
N VAL A 272 -12.11 -8.19 -13.39
CA VAL A 272 -11.25 -7.06 -13.81
C VAL A 272 -12.09 -5.89 -14.36
N ARG A 273 -13.13 -6.17 -15.18
CA ARG A 273 -14.05 -5.12 -15.65
C ARG A 273 -14.81 -4.47 -14.49
N HIS A 274 -15.27 -5.25 -13.52
CA HIS A 274 -15.96 -4.71 -12.34
C HIS A 274 -15.03 -3.80 -11.54
N ILE A 275 -13.80 -4.25 -11.24
CA ILE A 275 -12.77 -3.41 -10.56
C ILE A 275 -12.54 -2.11 -11.34
N ARG A 276 -12.33 -2.21 -12.66
CA ARG A 276 -12.08 -1.05 -13.52
C ARG A 276 -13.24 -0.04 -13.47
N SER A 277 -14.46 -0.51 -13.64
CA SER A 277 -15.67 0.34 -13.58
C SER A 277 -15.79 1.02 -12.21
N PHE A 278 -15.60 0.26 -11.13
CA PHE A 278 -15.63 0.79 -9.77
C PHE A 278 -14.57 1.87 -9.53
N LEU A 279 -13.32 1.62 -9.91
CA LEU A 279 -12.23 2.59 -9.74
C LEU A 279 -12.48 3.86 -10.58
N LEU A 280 -12.89 3.72 -11.84
CA LEU A 280 -13.15 4.86 -12.71
C LEU A 280 -14.32 5.71 -12.22
N SER A 281 -15.40 5.09 -11.72
CA SER A 281 -16.57 5.82 -11.19
C SER A 281 -16.31 6.56 -9.87
N ASN A 282 -15.26 6.18 -9.16
CA ASN A 282 -14.85 6.84 -7.90
C ASN A 282 -13.61 7.74 -8.06
N ARG A 283 -13.13 7.94 -9.30
CA ARG A 283 -12.01 8.86 -9.56
C ARG A 283 -12.47 10.29 -9.35
N PRO A 284 -11.76 11.09 -8.54
CA PRO A 284 -12.03 12.52 -8.44
C PRO A 284 -11.91 13.20 -9.81
N ALA A 285 -12.74 14.25 -10.00
CA ALA A 285 -12.74 15.07 -11.22
C ALA A 285 -11.41 15.81 -11.42
#